data_b87884a3217e9f9e966aebb812b67146
#
_entry.id   b87884a3217e9f9e966aebb812b67146
#
_cell.length_a   1.000
_cell.length_b   1.000
_cell.length_c   1.000
_cell.angle_alpha   90.00
_cell.angle_beta   90.00
_cell.angle_gamma   90.00
#
_symmetry.space_group_name_H-M   'P 1'
#
loop_
_entity.id
_entity.type
_entity.pdbx_description
1 polymer ?
#
loop_
_entity_poly.entity_id
_entity_poly.type
_entity_poly.pdbx_seq_one_letter_code
_entity_poly.pdbx_strand_id
1 'polypeptide(L)'
;QGSPIAREALLETESDGLTVVFDLMDGYFYNDPAAVQALFSRADVVFKRSFSAEKNRQFPGDISAKLRPLGLNYYVTCPGSPLDAERSAKSRLKQWALSTRCYPQDFEARLTRVRKKPRILFLTRLWDPEEPAVQQYPELQAEWRQVNADRIELLHRLQSAFPAQFTGGVSDNTCARRQCPELIVPDMLTGKRAYLHRMQHTEICVASTGLHGSTGWKLAEYVAAGRANVTEPLRYTLPGGFEEGK
;
A
#
# COMPACT_ATOMS: atom_id res chain seq x y z
N GLN A 1 -22.77 -12.79 -13.41
CA GLN A 1 -21.79 -13.42 -12.51
C GLN A 1 -20.41 -12.97 -12.98
N GLY A 2 -19.75 -12.06 -12.23
CA GLY A 2 -18.40 -11.64 -12.56
C GLY A 2 -17.43 -12.82 -12.45
N SER A 3 -16.36 -12.82 -13.24
CA SER A 3 -15.29 -13.80 -13.15
C SER A 3 -14.76 -13.85 -11.71
N PRO A 4 -14.48 -15.02 -11.12
CA PRO A 4 -13.81 -15.14 -9.82
C PRO A 4 -12.54 -14.29 -9.72
N ILE A 5 -11.76 -14.23 -10.81
CA ILE A 5 -10.53 -13.43 -10.91
C ILE A 5 -10.82 -11.92 -10.78
N ALA A 6 -12.01 -11.43 -11.14
CA ALA A 6 -12.37 -10.02 -10.98
C ALA A 6 -12.45 -9.55 -9.51
N ARG A 7 -12.42 -10.46 -8.54
CA ARG A 7 -12.35 -10.15 -7.11
C ARG A 7 -10.91 -10.07 -6.57
N GLU A 8 -9.96 -10.52 -7.36
CA GLU A 8 -8.53 -10.44 -7.04
C GLU A 8 -7.93 -9.18 -7.66
N ALA A 9 -6.92 -8.62 -7.02
CA ALA A 9 -6.17 -7.48 -7.56
C ALA A 9 -5.13 -7.97 -8.59
N LEU A 10 -5.62 -8.60 -9.66
CA LEU A 10 -4.83 -9.16 -10.77
C LEU A 10 -5.11 -8.41 -12.06
N LEU A 11 -4.07 -8.13 -12.82
CA LEU A 11 -4.15 -7.53 -14.15
C LEU A 11 -3.43 -8.45 -15.14
N GLU A 12 -4.15 -8.91 -16.17
CA GLU A 12 -3.60 -9.62 -17.32
C GLU A 12 -3.48 -8.66 -18.50
N THR A 13 -2.38 -8.71 -19.21
CA THR A 13 -2.13 -7.89 -20.40
C THR A 13 -1.31 -8.67 -21.42
N GLU A 14 -1.42 -8.29 -22.67
CA GLU A 14 -0.58 -8.79 -23.76
C GLU A 14 0.33 -7.66 -24.26
N SER A 15 1.59 -7.97 -24.47
CA SER A 15 2.58 -7.08 -25.07
C SER A 15 3.56 -7.90 -25.90
N ASP A 16 3.74 -7.53 -27.18
CA ASP A 16 4.65 -8.18 -28.11
C ASP A 16 4.46 -9.71 -28.20
N GLY A 17 3.22 -10.17 -28.12
CA GLY A 17 2.86 -11.59 -28.15
C GLY A 17 3.12 -12.35 -26.84
N LEU A 18 3.50 -11.66 -25.78
CA LEU A 18 3.68 -12.22 -24.43
C LEU A 18 2.46 -11.91 -23.56
N THR A 19 1.99 -12.91 -22.84
CA THR A 19 0.98 -12.75 -21.79
C THR A 19 1.66 -12.42 -20.47
N VAL A 20 1.42 -11.22 -19.96
CA VAL A 20 2.00 -10.72 -18.71
C VAL A 20 0.91 -10.55 -17.67
N VAL A 21 1.14 -11.08 -16.47
CA VAL A 21 0.23 -10.92 -15.33
C VAL A 21 0.89 -10.08 -14.24
N PHE A 22 0.17 -9.10 -13.72
CA PHE A 22 0.55 -8.32 -12.54
C PHE A 22 -0.32 -8.74 -11.37
N ASP A 23 0.30 -9.33 -10.36
CA ASP A 23 -0.34 -9.71 -9.10
C ASP A 23 -0.08 -8.62 -8.06
N LEU A 24 -1.12 -7.84 -7.78
CA LEU A 24 -1.11 -6.72 -6.83
C LEU A 24 -1.64 -7.11 -5.45
N MET A 25 -1.91 -8.41 -5.22
CA MET A 25 -2.44 -8.92 -3.96
C MET A 25 -1.45 -8.73 -2.80
N ASP A 26 -2.01 -8.47 -1.63
CA ASP A 26 -1.28 -8.50 -0.36
C ASP A 26 -1.04 -9.97 0.03
N GLY A 27 0.23 -10.38 0.07
CA GLY A 27 0.60 -11.76 0.44
C GLY A 27 0.25 -12.81 -0.63
N TYR A 28 -0.20 -13.96 -0.15
CA TYR A 28 -0.49 -15.17 -0.95
C TYR A 28 -1.87 -15.74 -0.66
N PHE A 29 -2.72 -14.94 -0.07
CA PHE A 29 -4.11 -15.34 0.18
C PHE A 29 -4.97 -14.93 -1.01
N TYR A 30 -5.52 -15.91 -1.70
CA TYR A 30 -6.41 -15.73 -2.84
C TYR A 30 -7.81 -16.28 -2.53
N ASN A 31 -8.85 -15.58 -2.99
CA ASN A 31 -10.24 -16.07 -2.82
C ASN A 31 -10.53 -17.29 -3.69
N ASP A 32 -9.89 -17.39 -4.86
CA ASP A 32 -9.96 -18.55 -5.75
C ASP A 32 -8.55 -18.97 -6.20
N PRO A 33 -7.85 -19.77 -5.38
CA PRO A 33 -6.49 -20.21 -5.70
C PRO A 33 -6.39 -21.01 -7.01
N ALA A 34 -7.42 -21.77 -7.37
CA ALA A 34 -7.43 -22.59 -8.58
C ALA A 34 -7.49 -21.68 -9.84
N ALA A 35 -8.36 -20.67 -9.82
CA ALA A 35 -8.46 -19.71 -10.91
C ALA A 35 -7.16 -18.88 -11.07
N VAL A 36 -6.53 -18.50 -9.95
CA VAL A 36 -5.24 -17.80 -9.97
C VAL A 36 -4.13 -18.69 -10.54
N GLN A 37 -4.06 -19.95 -10.12
CA GLN A 37 -3.09 -20.90 -10.67
C GLN A 37 -3.29 -21.12 -12.18
N ALA A 38 -4.53 -21.24 -12.64
CA ALA A 38 -4.85 -21.37 -14.08
C ALA A 38 -4.43 -20.11 -14.85
N LEU A 39 -4.61 -18.91 -14.28
CA LEU A 39 -4.12 -17.66 -14.87
C LEU A 39 -2.60 -17.64 -14.97
N PHE A 40 -1.90 -17.99 -13.90
CA PHE A 40 -0.43 -17.99 -13.88
C PHE A 40 0.16 -19.06 -14.82
N SER A 41 -0.52 -20.21 -14.99
CA SER A 41 -0.06 -21.27 -15.91
C SER A 41 0.02 -20.80 -17.36
N ARG A 42 -0.96 -20.00 -17.82
CA ARG A 42 -0.98 -19.50 -19.21
C ARG A 42 -0.14 -18.25 -19.43
N ALA A 43 0.27 -17.56 -18.37
CA ALA A 43 1.15 -16.40 -18.46
C ALA A 43 2.58 -16.81 -18.87
N ASP A 44 3.26 -15.94 -19.62
CA ASP A 44 4.70 -16.07 -19.89
C ASP A 44 5.52 -15.54 -18.70
N VAL A 45 5.06 -14.48 -18.05
CA VAL A 45 5.67 -13.91 -16.85
C VAL A 45 4.61 -13.37 -15.90
N VAL A 46 4.86 -13.51 -14.59
CA VAL A 46 3.99 -12.99 -13.53
C VAL A 46 4.82 -12.08 -12.63
N PHE A 47 4.47 -10.80 -12.58
CA PHE A 47 5.05 -9.85 -11.64
C PHE A 47 4.21 -9.80 -10.35
N LYS A 48 4.80 -10.24 -9.24
CA LYS A 48 4.13 -10.31 -7.95
C LYS A 48 4.60 -9.22 -7.00
N ARG A 49 3.64 -8.43 -6.47
CA ARG A 49 3.92 -7.38 -5.49
C ARG A 49 4.52 -7.93 -4.21
N SER A 50 3.89 -8.92 -3.62
CA SER A 50 4.35 -9.59 -2.40
C SER A 50 5.24 -10.79 -2.75
N PHE A 51 6.35 -10.55 -3.46
CA PHE A 51 7.22 -11.62 -3.92
C PHE A 51 8.07 -12.22 -2.81
N SER A 52 8.01 -13.54 -2.67
CA SER A 52 8.89 -14.35 -1.79
C SER A 52 9.30 -15.63 -2.52
N ALA A 53 10.59 -15.82 -2.73
CA ALA A 53 11.11 -17.04 -3.37
C ALA A 53 10.74 -18.31 -2.57
N GLU A 54 10.65 -18.22 -1.25
CA GLU A 54 10.23 -19.31 -0.39
C GLU A 54 8.75 -19.63 -0.60
N LYS A 55 7.87 -18.63 -0.49
CA LYS A 55 6.41 -18.81 -0.63
C LYS A 55 6.01 -19.16 -2.06
N ASN A 56 6.79 -18.80 -3.07
CA ASN A 56 6.53 -19.20 -4.46
C ASN A 56 6.56 -20.73 -4.66
N ARG A 57 7.22 -21.49 -3.77
CA ARG A 57 7.27 -22.96 -3.81
C ARG A 57 5.90 -23.62 -3.62
N GLN A 58 4.88 -22.87 -3.16
CA GLN A 58 3.51 -23.39 -3.12
C GLN A 58 2.89 -23.59 -4.51
N PHE A 59 3.40 -22.91 -5.53
CA PHE A 59 2.99 -23.11 -6.91
C PHE A 59 3.81 -24.24 -7.58
N PRO A 60 3.25 -24.92 -8.59
CA PRO A 60 4.01 -25.81 -9.46
C PRO A 60 5.29 -25.16 -9.99
N GLY A 61 6.32 -25.98 -10.25
CA GLY A 61 7.65 -25.49 -10.61
C GLY A 61 7.70 -24.63 -11.88
N ASP A 62 6.88 -24.96 -12.86
CA ASP A 62 6.72 -24.20 -14.11
C ASP A 62 6.11 -22.82 -13.88
N ILE A 63 5.17 -22.68 -12.94
CA ILE A 63 4.60 -21.40 -12.53
C ILE A 63 5.60 -20.64 -11.67
N SER A 64 6.17 -21.28 -10.66
CA SER A 64 7.16 -20.65 -9.77
C SER A 64 8.33 -20.05 -10.54
N ALA A 65 8.76 -20.68 -11.63
CA ALA A 65 9.83 -20.20 -12.50
C ALA A 65 9.48 -18.91 -13.26
N LYS A 66 8.21 -18.59 -13.44
CA LYS A 66 7.72 -17.39 -14.14
C LYS A 66 7.52 -16.19 -13.22
N LEU A 67 7.48 -16.40 -11.89
CA LEU A 67 7.25 -15.34 -10.91
C LEU A 67 8.48 -14.43 -10.80
N ARG A 68 8.22 -13.12 -10.80
CA ARG A 68 9.22 -12.05 -10.67
C ARG A 68 8.75 -11.02 -9.64
N PRO A 69 9.63 -10.36 -8.90
CA PRO A 69 9.24 -9.27 -8.02
C PRO A 69 8.76 -8.06 -8.83
N LEU A 70 7.55 -7.57 -8.53
CA LEU A 70 6.99 -6.36 -9.15
C LEU A 70 7.68 -5.10 -8.63
N GLY A 71 8.03 -5.09 -7.35
CA GLY A 71 8.54 -3.91 -6.68
C GLY A 71 7.48 -3.05 -5.99
N LEU A 72 7.87 -1.83 -5.67
CA LEU A 72 7.00 -0.88 -5.00
C LEU A 72 5.91 -0.38 -5.95
N ASN A 73 4.68 -0.34 -5.44
CA ASN A 73 3.54 0.21 -6.15
C ASN A 73 2.72 1.11 -5.22
N TYR A 74 2.05 2.10 -5.80
CA TYR A 74 1.16 3.02 -5.10
C TYR A 74 0.06 3.51 -6.05
N TYR A 75 -0.98 4.11 -5.47
CA TYR A 75 -2.16 4.49 -6.23
C TYR A 75 -1.92 5.78 -7.02
N VAL A 76 -1.67 5.63 -8.31
CA VAL A 76 -1.51 6.72 -9.29
C VAL A 76 -2.36 6.46 -10.52
N THR A 77 -2.63 7.51 -11.28
CA THR A 77 -3.25 7.44 -12.60
C THR A 77 -2.26 7.92 -13.67
N CYS A 78 -2.58 7.67 -14.92
CA CYS A 78 -1.84 8.21 -16.07
C CYS A 78 -2.80 8.91 -17.04
N PRO A 79 -2.32 9.84 -17.86
CA PRO A 79 -3.11 10.38 -18.96
C PRO A 79 -3.57 9.26 -19.89
N GLY A 80 -4.86 9.30 -20.29
CA GLY A 80 -5.44 8.26 -21.15
C GLY A 80 -5.79 6.94 -20.46
N SER A 81 -5.80 6.89 -19.11
CA SER A 81 -6.24 5.70 -18.38
C SER A 81 -7.62 5.24 -18.86
N PRO A 82 -7.80 3.94 -19.18
CA PRO A 82 -9.10 3.38 -19.59
C PRO A 82 -10.21 3.65 -18.56
N LEU A 83 -9.87 3.68 -17.28
CA LEU A 83 -10.79 4.01 -16.18
C LEU A 83 -11.36 5.43 -16.29
N ASP A 84 -10.72 6.32 -17.05
CA ASP A 84 -11.19 7.67 -17.27
C ASP A 84 -12.23 7.75 -18.40
N ALA A 85 -12.17 6.85 -19.37
CA ALA A 85 -13.10 6.78 -20.48
C ALA A 85 -14.49 6.29 -20.06
N GLU A 86 -14.56 5.43 -19.05
CA GLU A 86 -15.82 4.85 -18.55
C GLU A 86 -16.62 5.80 -17.62
N ARG A 87 -16.04 6.95 -17.26
CA ARG A 87 -16.65 7.87 -16.29
C ARG A 87 -17.50 8.95 -16.96
N SER A 88 -18.69 9.18 -16.39
CA SER A 88 -19.54 10.28 -16.82
C SER A 88 -18.86 11.65 -16.67
N ALA A 89 -19.23 12.62 -17.49
CA ALA A 89 -18.71 14.00 -17.41
C ALA A 89 -18.89 14.60 -16.01
N LYS A 90 -20.00 14.30 -15.32
CA LYS A 90 -20.29 14.73 -13.93
C LYS A 90 -19.29 14.12 -12.93
N SER A 91 -18.93 12.86 -13.10
CA SER A 91 -17.92 12.18 -12.27
C SER A 91 -16.53 12.78 -12.51
N ARG A 92 -16.19 13.10 -13.76
CA ARG A 92 -14.90 13.75 -14.12
C ARG A 92 -14.79 15.14 -13.51
N LEU A 93 -15.85 15.94 -13.56
CA LEU A 93 -15.89 17.28 -12.95
C LEU A 93 -15.76 17.21 -11.43
N LYS A 94 -16.46 16.27 -10.77
CA LYS A 94 -16.33 16.04 -9.33
C LYS A 94 -14.92 15.65 -8.93
N GLN A 95 -14.26 14.76 -9.68
CA GLN A 95 -12.87 14.37 -9.41
C GLN A 95 -11.89 15.51 -9.62
N TRP A 96 -12.10 16.34 -10.64
CA TRP A 96 -11.29 17.53 -10.85
C TRP A 96 -11.46 18.51 -9.69
N ALA A 97 -12.69 18.80 -9.29
CA ALA A 97 -12.98 19.71 -8.17
C ALA A 97 -12.42 19.20 -6.83
N LEU A 98 -12.48 17.89 -6.57
CA LEU A 98 -11.97 17.29 -5.33
C LEU A 98 -10.47 16.93 -5.41
N SER A 99 -9.84 17.10 -6.58
CA SER A 99 -8.42 16.75 -6.82
C SER A 99 -8.05 15.35 -6.31
N THR A 100 -8.90 14.37 -6.58
CA THR A 100 -8.69 12.98 -6.16
C THR A 100 -7.75 12.20 -7.09
N ARG A 101 -7.42 12.77 -8.26
CA ARG A 101 -6.44 12.20 -9.18
C ARG A 101 -5.05 12.54 -8.71
N CYS A 102 -4.18 11.54 -8.70
CA CYS A 102 -2.77 11.70 -8.41
C CYS A 102 -1.96 11.07 -9.53
N TYR A 103 -1.08 11.85 -10.10
CA TYR A 103 -0.11 11.41 -11.08
C TYR A 103 1.23 11.14 -10.39
N PRO A 104 2.16 10.38 -10.99
CA PRO A 104 3.48 10.14 -10.41
C PRO A 104 4.17 11.43 -9.95
N GLN A 105 4.16 12.47 -10.77
CA GLN A 105 4.76 13.77 -10.48
C GLN A 105 4.15 14.50 -9.27
N ASP A 106 2.92 14.16 -8.87
CA ASP A 106 2.30 14.75 -7.67
C ASP A 106 2.94 14.24 -6.37
N PHE A 107 3.65 13.10 -6.44
CA PHE A 107 4.38 12.53 -5.31
C PHE A 107 5.83 13.03 -5.27
N GLU A 108 6.43 13.28 -6.43
CA GLU A 108 7.81 13.68 -6.54
C GLU A 108 8.05 15.04 -5.86
N ALA A 109 9.05 15.09 -5.01
CA ALA A 109 9.46 16.33 -4.36
C ALA A 109 10.97 16.36 -4.16
N ARG A 110 11.57 17.52 -4.44
CA ARG A 110 12.98 17.72 -4.12
C ARG A 110 13.11 18.12 -2.66
N LEU A 111 13.96 17.42 -1.93
CA LEU A 111 14.38 17.84 -0.61
C LEU A 111 15.44 18.94 -0.78
N THR A 112 15.05 20.20 -0.60
CA THR A 112 15.96 21.35 -0.80
C THR A 112 16.85 21.60 0.40
N ARG A 113 16.38 21.24 1.61
CA ARG A 113 17.12 21.46 2.85
C ARG A 113 16.65 20.52 3.94
N VAL A 114 17.59 19.84 4.60
CA VAL A 114 17.33 19.07 5.81
C VAL A 114 17.36 20.02 7.01
N ARG A 115 16.31 19.99 7.84
CA ARG A 115 16.25 20.77 9.07
C ARG A 115 17.17 20.21 10.14
N LYS A 116 17.71 21.07 11.03
CA LYS A 116 18.46 20.61 12.21
C LYS A 116 17.63 19.70 13.12
N LYS A 117 16.32 19.92 13.16
CA LYS A 117 15.33 19.04 13.81
C LYS A 117 14.38 18.57 12.72
N PRO A 118 14.61 17.39 12.11
CA PRO A 118 13.80 16.89 11.03
C PRO A 118 12.37 16.62 11.50
N ARG A 119 11.40 16.85 10.63
CA ARG A 119 10.01 16.50 10.87
C ARG A 119 9.79 15.02 10.60
N ILE A 120 8.90 14.41 11.37
CA ILE A 120 8.54 13.00 11.29
C ILE A 120 7.06 12.90 10.97
N LEU A 121 6.70 12.06 9.99
CA LEU A 121 5.32 11.81 9.57
C LEU A 121 4.97 10.33 9.73
N PHE A 122 3.89 10.04 10.45
CA PHE A 122 3.27 8.73 10.48
C PHE A 122 1.74 8.86 10.49
N LEU A 123 1.12 8.75 9.34
CA LEU A 123 -0.35 8.69 9.19
C LEU A 123 -0.74 7.28 8.78
N THR A 124 -1.69 6.69 9.49
CA THR A 124 -2.12 5.32 9.24
C THR A 124 -3.64 5.16 9.38
N ARG A 125 -4.14 3.95 9.20
CA ARG A 125 -5.51 3.57 9.49
C ARG A 125 -5.52 2.28 10.30
N LEU A 126 -6.60 2.03 11.04
CA LEU A 126 -6.84 0.75 11.67
C LEU A 126 -7.79 -0.08 10.81
N TRP A 127 -7.61 -1.39 10.87
CA TRP A 127 -8.47 -2.39 10.27
C TRP A 127 -9.48 -2.87 11.30
N ASP A 128 -10.74 -3.04 10.92
CA ASP A 128 -11.75 -3.55 11.86
C ASP A 128 -11.75 -5.09 11.84
N PRO A 129 -11.22 -5.77 12.88
CA PRO A 129 -11.20 -7.22 12.91
C PRO A 129 -12.59 -7.84 13.04
N GLU A 130 -13.61 -7.02 13.32
CA GLU A 130 -15.01 -7.44 13.41
C GLU A 130 -15.76 -7.30 12.07
N GLU A 131 -15.06 -6.93 10.98
CA GLU A 131 -15.69 -6.91 9.66
C GLU A 131 -16.22 -8.29 9.26
N PRO A 132 -17.45 -8.39 8.72
CA PRO A 132 -18.05 -9.67 8.33
C PRO A 132 -17.16 -10.51 7.39
N ALA A 133 -16.39 -9.84 6.53
CA ALA A 133 -15.50 -10.50 5.57
C ALA A 133 -14.36 -11.29 6.21
N VAL A 134 -13.97 -10.97 7.45
CA VAL A 134 -12.86 -11.64 8.17
C VAL A 134 -13.33 -12.48 9.35
N GLN A 135 -14.60 -12.40 9.73
CA GLN A 135 -15.13 -13.14 10.88
C GLN A 135 -14.94 -14.66 10.77
N GLN A 136 -14.96 -15.20 9.56
CA GLN A 136 -14.74 -16.63 9.30
C GLN A 136 -13.25 -17.05 9.28
N TYR A 137 -12.33 -16.10 9.45
CA TYR A 137 -10.87 -16.33 9.39
C TYR A 137 -10.21 -15.83 10.67
N PRO A 138 -10.17 -16.66 11.76
CA PRO A 138 -9.60 -16.24 13.05
C PRO A 138 -8.15 -15.76 12.97
N GLU A 139 -7.35 -16.37 12.08
CA GLU A 139 -5.96 -15.98 11.84
C GLU A 139 -5.84 -14.57 11.25
N LEU A 140 -6.75 -14.18 10.35
CA LEU A 140 -6.78 -12.83 9.80
C LEU A 140 -7.23 -11.81 10.85
N GLN A 141 -8.21 -12.17 11.67
CA GLN A 141 -8.62 -11.30 12.78
C GLN A 141 -7.47 -11.07 13.77
N ALA A 142 -6.70 -12.12 14.10
CA ALA A 142 -5.55 -12.02 14.97
C ALA A 142 -4.46 -11.11 14.35
N GLU A 143 -4.17 -11.28 13.07
CA GLU A 143 -3.23 -10.42 12.33
C GLU A 143 -3.69 -8.95 12.36
N TRP A 144 -4.96 -8.67 12.08
CA TRP A 144 -5.49 -7.31 12.08
C TRP A 144 -5.40 -6.64 13.46
N ARG A 145 -5.71 -7.40 14.53
CA ARG A 145 -5.56 -6.92 15.92
C ARG A 145 -4.09 -6.60 16.21
N GLN A 146 -3.15 -7.45 15.81
CA GLN A 146 -1.72 -7.22 16.02
C GLN A 146 -1.23 -5.99 15.26
N VAL A 147 -1.56 -5.88 13.97
CA VAL A 147 -1.19 -4.71 13.14
C VAL A 147 -1.74 -3.41 13.73
N ASN A 148 -2.97 -3.43 14.26
CA ASN A 148 -3.55 -2.26 14.92
C ASN A 148 -2.79 -1.92 16.21
N ALA A 149 -2.49 -2.91 17.04
CA ALA A 149 -1.76 -2.71 18.31
C ALA A 149 -0.37 -2.10 18.06
N ASP A 150 0.37 -2.64 17.09
CA ASP A 150 1.70 -2.15 16.72
C ASP A 150 1.65 -0.70 16.23
N ARG A 151 0.62 -0.34 15.43
CA ARG A 151 0.41 1.03 14.94
C ARG A 151 0.10 2.01 16.05
N ILE A 152 -0.77 1.64 16.99
CA ILE A 152 -1.15 2.45 18.15
C ILE A 152 0.08 2.68 19.04
N GLU A 153 0.80 1.60 19.36
CA GLU A 153 2.01 1.69 20.17
C GLU A 153 3.07 2.58 19.52
N LEU A 154 3.32 2.42 18.22
CA LEU A 154 4.28 3.24 17.48
C LEU A 154 3.88 4.72 17.49
N LEU A 155 2.59 5.05 17.34
CA LEU A 155 2.09 6.42 17.43
C LEU A 155 2.38 7.04 18.80
N HIS A 156 2.07 6.34 19.87
CA HIS A 156 2.36 6.82 21.23
C HIS A 156 3.86 7.02 21.48
N ARG A 157 4.69 6.09 21.03
CA ARG A 157 6.15 6.21 21.13
C ARG A 157 6.69 7.41 20.37
N LEU A 158 6.21 7.64 19.14
CA LEU A 158 6.63 8.79 18.33
C LEU A 158 6.17 10.12 18.93
N GLN A 159 4.94 10.20 19.44
CA GLN A 159 4.43 11.39 20.12
C GLN A 159 5.24 11.72 21.38
N SER A 160 5.57 10.71 22.18
CA SER A 160 6.35 10.88 23.40
C SER A 160 7.80 11.27 23.13
N ALA A 161 8.44 10.60 22.17
CA ALA A 161 9.88 10.80 21.90
C ALA A 161 10.16 12.08 21.09
N PHE A 162 9.20 12.52 20.24
CA PHE A 162 9.40 13.62 19.31
C PHE A 162 8.22 14.63 19.31
N PRO A 163 7.78 15.16 20.46
CA PRO A 163 6.53 15.92 20.57
C PRO A 163 6.48 17.19 19.69
N ALA A 164 7.63 17.79 19.39
CA ALA A 164 7.72 19.00 18.57
C ALA A 164 7.95 18.74 17.08
N GLN A 165 8.43 17.55 16.71
CA GLN A 165 8.78 17.18 15.33
C GLN A 165 7.76 16.25 14.69
N PHE A 166 7.02 15.51 15.50
CA PHE A 166 6.11 14.46 15.05
C PHE A 166 4.76 15.04 14.59
N THR A 167 4.30 14.55 13.45
CA THR A 167 2.93 14.73 12.97
C THR A 167 2.39 13.36 12.57
N GLY A 168 1.32 12.93 13.20
CA GLY A 168 0.78 11.61 12.90
C GLY A 168 -0.49 11.29 13.66
N GLY A 169 -1.05 10.15 13.32
CA GLY A 169 -2.26 9.62 13.91
C GLY A 169 -2.98 8.66 12.98
N VAL A 170 -4.21 8.32 13.33
CA VAL A 170 -5.07 7.39 12.60
C VAL A 170 -6.20 8.13 11.90
N SER A 171 -6.58 7.63 10.73
CA SER A 171 -7.79 8.08 10.04
C SER A 171 -9.03 7.72 10.85
N ASP A 172 -10.02 8.60 10.87
CA ASP A 172 -11.28 8.37 11.55
C ASP A 172 -12.04 7.21 10.91
N ASN A 173 -12.30 6.18 11.69
CA ASN A 173 -13.18 5.08 11.37
C ASN A 173 -13.73 4.43 12.66
N THR A 174 -14.69 3.51 12.52
CA THR A 174 -15.34 2.85 13.65
C THR A 174 -14.35 2.15 14.59
N CYS A 175 -13.34 1.48 14.03
CA CYS A 175 -12.32 0.77 14.80
C CYS A 175 -11.44 1.77 15.58
N ALA A 176 -10.98 2.86 14.96
CA ALA A 176 -10.18 3.90 15.62
C ALA A 176 -10.94 4.58 16.76
N ARG A 177 -12.23 4.90 16.55
CA ARG A 177 -13.09 5.48 17.60
C ARG A 177 -13.25 4.58 18.82
N ARG A 178 -13.18 3.25 18.63
CA ARG A 178 -13.26 2.30 19.74
C ARG A 178 -11.93 2.09 20.45
N GLN A 179 -10.81 2.07 19.70
CA GLN A 179 -9.52 1.63 20.22
C GLN A 179 -8.61 2.78 20.67
N CYS A 180 -8.62 3.91 19.95
CA CYS A 180 -7.70 5.02 20.22
C CYS A 180 -8.29 6.37 19.74
N PRO A 181 -9.41 6.83 20.30
CA PRO A 181 -10.06 8.08 19.88
C PRO A 181 -9.13 9.29 19.98
N GLU A 182 -8.18 9.29 20.90
CA GLU A 182 -7.19 10.35 21.12
C GLU A 182 -6.14 10.46 20.00
N LEU A 183 -5.97 9.40 19.21
CA LEU A 183 -5.03 9.37 18.07
C LEU A 183 -5.70 9.72 16.75
N ILE A 184 -7.00 9.94 16.73
CA ILE A 184 -7.72 10.30 15.50
C ILE A 184 -7.32 11.71 15.07
N VAL A 185 -6.88 11.80 13.83
CA VAL A 185 -6.54 13.10 13.24
C VAL A 185 -7.69 13.62 12.36
N PRO A 186 -7.89 14.96 12.31
CA PRO A 186 -8.92 15.54 11.46
C PRO A 186 -8.77 15.14 9.99
N ASP A 187 -9.89 14.99 9.28
CA ASP A 187 -9.92 14.65 7.85
C ASP A 187 -9.12 15.61 6.98
N MET A 188 -9.01 16.88 7.38
CA MET A 188 -8.16 17.86 6.71
C MET A 188 -6.67 17.49 6.71
N LEU A 189 -6.23 16.57 7.57
CA LEU A 189 -4.85 16.06 7.59
C LEU A 189 -4.70 14.78 6.76
N THR A 190 -5.75 14.01 6.58
CA THR A 190 -5.77 12.71 5.86
C THR A 190 -6.23 12.85 4.41
N GLY A 191 -6.88 13.96 4.05
CA GLY A 191 -7.25 14.26 2.67
C GLY A 191 -6.02 14.23 1.73
N LYS A 192 -6.17 13.66 0.53
CA LYS A 192 -5.02 13.34 -0.37
C LYS A 192 -4.08 14.52 -0.61
N ARG A 193 -4.60 15.72 -0.88
CA ARG A 193 -3.77 16.93 -1.07
C ARG A 193 -2.99 17.32 0.18
N ALA A 194 -3.65 17.34 1.33
CA ALA A 194 -3.02 17.70 2.59
C ALA A 194 -1.94 16.67 2.97
N TYR A 195 -2.23 15.40 2.74
CA TYR A 195 -1.28 14.31 2.93
C TYR A 195 -0.05 14.47 2.02
N LEU A 196 -0.22 14.68 0.70
CA LEU A 196 0.88 14.88 -0.24
C LEU A 196 1.73 16.09 0.15
N HIS A 197 1.09 17.22 0.46
CA HIS A 197 1.80 18.41 0.93
C HIS A 197 2.63 18.15 2.19
N ARG A 198 2.08 17.46 3.18
CA ARG A 198 2.81 17.10 4.41
C ARG A 198 3.98 16.18 4.14
N MET A 199 3.75 15.12 3.37
CA MET A 199 4.77 14.16 2.97
C MET A 199 5.94 14.88 2.26
N GLN A 200 5.64 15.75 1.31
CA GLN A 200 6.65 16.53 0.57
C GLN A 200 7.45 17.52 1.44
N HIS A 201 6.92 17.92 2.59
CA HIS A 201 7.55 18.86 3.50
C HIS A 201 8.06 18.20 4.80
N THR A 202 8.17 16.90 4.82
CA THR A 202 8.66 16.10 5.96
C THR A 202 9.93 15.39 5.54
N GLU A 203 10.93 15.34 6.39
CA GLU A 203 12.21 14.69 6.10
C GLU A 203 12.16 13.18 6.33
N ILE A 204 11.47 12.73 7.39
CA ILE A 204 11.41 11.33 7.81
C ILE A 204 9.95 10.87 7.74
N CYS A 205 9.69 9.84 6.98
CA CYS A 205 8.38 9.22 6.88
C CYS A 205 8.42 7.80 7.41
N VAL A 206 7.45 7.46 8.27
CA VAL A 206 7.34 6.14 8.87
C VAL A 206 6.26 5.34 8.15
N ALA A 207 6.57 4.12 7.75
CA ALA A 207 5.66 3.19 7.12
C ALA A 207 5.58 1.90 7.95
N SER A 208 4.37 1.50 8.32
CA SER A 208 4.13 0.21 8.97
C SER A 208 3.78 -0.87 7.94
N THR A 209 4.07 -2.11 8.29
CA THR A 209 3.67 -3.30 7.53
C THR A 209 2.16 -3.32 7.29
N GLY A 210 1.76 -3.73 6.10
CA GLY A 210 0.38 -3.99 5.72
C GLY A 210 -0.09 -5.39 6.12
N LEU A 211 -1.32 -5.73 5.73
CA LEU A 211 -1.87 -7.07 5.92
C LEU A 211 -1.03 -8.12 5.18
N HIS A 212 -1.00 -9.34 5.71
CA HIS A 212 -0.17 -10.44 5.21
C HIS A 212 1.33 -10.13 5.16
N GLY A 213 1.78 -9.19 6.00
CA GLY A 213 3.16 -8.71 6.01
C GLY A 213 3.54 -7.93 4.76
N SER A 214 2.56 -7.44 3.99
CA SER A 214 2.81 -6.75 2.73
C SER A 214 3.48 -5.40 2.93
N THR A 215 4.25 -4.99 1.93
CA THR A 215 4.80 -3.63 1.86
C THR A 215 3.68 -2.64 1.60
N GLY A 216 3.46 -1.72 2.53
CA GLY A 216 2.40 -0.72 2.41
C GLY A 216 2.65 0.25 1.25
N TRP A 217 1.57 0.74 0.61
CA TRP A 217 1.67 1.74 -0.47
C TRP A 217 2.37 3.03 -0.03
N LYS A 218 2.29 3.36 1.26
CA LYS A 218 2.96 4.55 1.81
C LYS A 218 4.47 4.51 1.66
N LEU A 219 5.10 3.33 1.80
CA LEU A 219 6.53 3.21 1.56
C LEU A 219 6.88 3.62 0.12
N ALA A 220 6.12 3.14 -0.86
CA ALA A 220 6.30 3.51 -2.26
C ALA A 220 6.10 5.02 -2.50
N GLU A 221 5.08 5.61 -1.89
CA GLU A 221 4.80 7.05 -1.97
C GLU A 221 5.96 7.88 -1.37
N TYR A 222 6.53 7.43 -0.25
CA TYR A 222 7.65 8.11 0.41
C TYR A 222 8.95 8.01 -0.37
N VAL A 223 9.22 6.84 -0.98
CA VAL A 223 10.35 6.64 -1.88
C VAL A 223 10.22 7.54 -3.11
N ALA A 224 9.04 7.58 -3.74
CA ALA A 224 8.77 8.48 -4.88
C ALA A 224 8.98 9.96 -4.50
N ALA A 225 8.66 10.34 -3.26
CA ALA A 225 8.89 11.70 -2.75
C ALA A 225 10.34 11.95 -2.30
N GLY A 226 11.24 10.98 -2.37
CA GLY A 226 12.63 11.12 -1.92
C GLY A 226 12.75 11.39 -0.42
N ARG A 227 11.90 10.79 0.41
CA ARG A 227 11.93 10.94 1.88
C ARG A 227 12.81 9.87 2.51
N ALA A 228 13.44 10.19 3.64
CA ALA A 228 14.03 9.16 4.49
C ALA A 228 12.92 8.29 5.05
N ASN A 229 13.06 6.97 4.90
CA ASN A 229 12.04 6.02 5.29
C ASN A 229 12.47 5.23 6.53
N VAL A 230 11.57 5.12 7.49
CA VAL A 230 11.68 4.20 8.61
C VAL A 230 10.55 3.20 8.49
N THR A 231 10.87 1.92 8.42
CA THR A 231 9.90 0.84 8.28
C THR A 231 10.33 -0.38 9.10
N GLU A 232 9.39 -1.26 9.37
CA GLU A 232 9.69 -2.61 9.83
C GLU A 232 10.51 -3.37 8.78
N PRO A 233 11.22 -4.44 9.15
CA PRO A 233 11.93 -5.28 8.20
C PRO A 233 10.99 -5.74 7.07
N LEU A 234 11.43 -5.56 5.83
CA LEU A 234 10.64 -5.95 4.67
C LEU A 234 10.58 -7.48 4.57
N ARG A 235 9.36 -8.02 4.49
CA ARG A 235 9.11 -9.47 4.42
C ARG A 235 9.09 -10.02 3.00
N TYR A 236 9.05 -9.14 2.01
CA TYR A 236 9.00 -9.48 0.60
C TYR A 236 10.15 -8.83 -0.16
N THR A 237 10.63 -9.53 -1.18
CA THR A 237 11.72 -9.05 -2.03
C THR A 237 11.26 -7.88 -2.89
N LEU A 238 12.00 -6.78 -2.82
CA LEU A 238 11.82 -5.63 -3.69
C LEU A 238 13.04 -5.52 -4.62
N PRO A 239 12.84 -5.26 -5.92
CA PRO A 239 13.95 -4.87 -6.80
C PRO A 239 14.46 -3.48 -6.41
N GLY A 240 15.75 -3.19 -6.65
CA GLY A 240 16.32 -1.86 -6.41
C GLY A 240 17.16 -1.73 -5.14
N GLY A 241 17.52 -2.83 -4.49
CA GLY A 241 18.51 -2.83 -3.39
C GLY A 241 18.03 -2.12 -2.14
N PHE A 242 16.78 -2.35 -1.74
CA PHE A 242 16.23 -1.87 -0.47
C PHE A 242 16.85 -2.63 0.70
N GLU A 243 17.94 -2.08 1.22
CA GLU A 243 18.68 -2.62 2.36
C GLU A 243 18.73 -1.58 3.48
N GLU A 244 18.92 -2.05 4.71
CA GLU A 244 19.06 -1.16 5.87
C GLU A 244 20.22 -0.18 5.67
N GLY A 245 19.96 1.10 5.90
CA GLY A 245 20.98 2.16 5.80
C GLY A 245 21.26 2.67 4.38
N LYS A 246 20.47 2.24 3.38
CA LYS A 246 20.58 2.72 1.99
C LYS A 246 19.42 3.59 1.59
#